data_b6618f8ba28f9cd15f7a54df32885f7c
#
_entry.id   b6618f8ba28f9cd15f7a54df32885f7c
#
_cell.length_a   1.000
_cell.length_b   1.000
_cell.length_c   1.000
_cell.angle_alpha   90.00
_cell.angle_beta   90.00
_cell.angle_gamma   90.00
#
_symmetry.space_group_name_H-M   'P 1'
#
loop_
_entity.id
_entity.type
_entity.pdbx_description
1 polymer ?
#
loop_
_entity_poly.entity_id
_entity_poly.type
_entity_poly.pdbx_seq_one_letter_code
_entity_poly.pdbx_strand_id
1 'polypeptide(L)'
;CLCLDTDMETIEGCGAAELNLVLRGEALPAAEILEKNCHTPCVAGMPYGYAGTLDWLHRVGEALGREPDGALVRELEARLAEAAQMRMYGMMLKRDRPAATLYGEYEMVRGLAGLLEETGIAPVNKISAHSLHALPERDPSVLHLPVEKERIELMRGLHRQLVLADEVSHTLLDADNTFVCVSLPLVNGAQVATHMPIAGPRGADFILEHIGAYLDTLS
;
A
#
# COMPACT_ATOMS: atom_id res chain seq x y z
N CYS A 1 15.86 11.15 6.83
CA CYS A 1 14.59 10.53 7.16
C CYS A 1 14.34 10.64 8.66
N LEU A 2 13.19 11.14 9.07
CA LEU A 2 12.80 11.15 10.48
C LEU A 2 12.25 9.78 10.89
N CYS A 3 12.91 9.13 11.84
CA CYS A 3 12.56 7.83 12.38
C CYS A 3 12.88 7.76 13.89
N LEU A 4 12.71 6.60 14.50
CA LEU A 4 12.91 6.44 15.96
C LEU A 4 14.30 6.83 16.48
N ASP A 5 15.33 6.66 15.64
CA ASP A 5 16.72 6.96 15.99
C ASP A 5 17.17 8.37 15.53
N THR A 6 16.21 9.25 15.21
CA THR A 6 16.52 10.61 14.73
C THR A 6 16.98 11.48 15.91
N ASP A 7 18.16 12.05 15.79
CA ASP A 7 18.71 13.01 16.77
C ASP A 7 18.14 14.42 16.60
N MET A 8 18.39 15.27 17.60
CA MET A 8 17.89 16.65 17.59
C MET A 8 18.52 17.50 16.48
N GLU A 9 19.78 17.27 16.14
CA GLU A 9 20.48 17.99 15.07
C GLU A 9 19.83 17.75 13.71
N THR A 10 19.44 16.48 13.43
CA THR A 10 18.68 16.12 12.24
C THR A 10 17.31 16.78 12.20
N ILE A 11 16.62 16.85 13.33
CA ILE A 11 15.31 17.53 13.44
C ILE A 11 15.44 19.02 13.18
N GLU A 12 16.43 19.69 13.80
CA GLU A 12 16.71 21.10 13.58
C GLU A 12 17.09 21.41 12.13
N GLY A 13 17.75 20.46 11.45
CA GLY A 13 18.14 20.56 10.05
C GLY A 13 17.00 20.35 9.05
N CYS A 14 15.81 19.88 9.46
CA CYS A 14 14.70 19.56 8.55
C CYS A 14 14.24 20.74 7.70
N GLY A 15 14.35 21.97 8.22
CA GLY A 15 13.97 23.19 7.49
C GLY A 15 14.87 23.51 6.28
N ALA A 16 16.01 22.87 6.13
CA ALA A 16 16.93 23.04 5.01
C ALA A 16 16.64 22.10 3.82
N ALA A 17 15.65 21.23 3.94
CA ALA A 17 15.27 20.30 2.86
C ALA A 17 14.59 21.05 1.71
N GLU A 18 14.84 20.63 0.46
CA GLU A 18 14.14 21.15 -0.72
C GLU A 18 12.68 20.66 -0.78
N LEU A 19 12.41 19.48 -0.22
CA LEU A 19 11.10 18.82 -0.23
C LEU A 19 10.94 17.91 0.99
N ASN A 20 9.75 17.90 1.59
CA ASN A 20 9.34 16.92 2.58
C ASN A 20 8.49 15.81 1.95
N LEU A 21 8.94 14.57 2.07
CA LEU A 21 8.16 13.40 1.67
C LEU A 21 7.43 12.85 2.91
N VAL A 22 6.12 13.00 2.94
CA VAL A 22 5.26 12.56 4.03
C VAL A 22 4.70 11.19 3.73
N LEU A 23 5.36 10.15 4.22
CA LEU A 23 5.01 8.77 3.92
C LEU A 23 3.80 8.25 4.71
N ARG A 24 3.42 8.96 5.79
CA ARG A 24 2.31 8.59 6.68
C ARG A 24 1.48 9.82 7.02
N GLY A 25 0.16 9.66 6.97
CA GLY A 25 -0.78 10.76 7.22
C GLY A 25 -0.64 11.41 8.60
N GLU A 26 -0.19 10.66 9.61
CA GLU A 26 0.06 11.19 10.95
C GLU A 26 1.19 12.23 10.99
N ALA A 27 2.08 12.26 10.01
CA ALA A 27 3.15 13.26 9.91
C ALA A 27 2.74 14.54 9.16
N LEU A 28 1.55 14.60 8.58
CA LEU A 28 1.04 15.78 7.87
C LEU A 28 1.09 17.06 8.73
N PRO A 29 0.63 17.08 10.01
CA PRO A 29 0.69 18.29 10.82
C PRO A 29 2.12 18.82 11.03
N ALA A 30 3.12 17.93 11.11
CA ALA A 30 4.51 18.34 11.20
C ALA A 30 5.02 18.93 9.87
N ALA A 31 4.64 18.34 8.74
CA ALA A 31 4.99 18.85 7.42
C ALA A 31 4.37 20.22 7.15
N GLU A 32 3.12 20.47 7.56
CA GLU A 32 2.45 21.77 7.46
C GLU A 32 3.19 22.85 8.28
N ILE A 33 3.72 22.50 9.44
CA ILE A 33 4.54 23.42 10.25
C ILE A 33 5.85 23.78 9.53
N LEU A 34 6.51 22.78 8.92
CA LEU A 34 7.74 22.99 8.14
C LEU A 34 7.48 23.83 6.89
N GLU A 35 6.40 23.57 6.18
CA GLU A 35 5.99 24.37 5.03
C GLU A 35 5.73 25.83 5.40
N LYS A 36 4.99 26.05 6.49
CA LYS A 36 4.67 27.38 6.98
C LYS A 36 5.90 28.16 7.45
N ASN A 37 6.83 27.51 8.17
CA ASN A 37 7.94 28.17 8.83
C ASN A 37 9.21 28.24 7.96
N CYS A 38 9.41 27.24 7.11
CA CYS A 38 10.64 27.06 6.31
C CYS A 38 10.38 27.17 4.80
N HIS A 39 9.11 27.29 4.38
CA HIS A 39 8.69 27.28 2.97
C HIS A 39 9.10 26.01 2.22
N THR A 40 9.28 24.90 2.92
CA THR A 40 9.62 23.61 2.35
C THR A 40 8.35 22.91 1.88
N PRO A 41 8.12 22.71 0.57
CA PRO A 41 6.93 22.04 0.08
C PRO A 41 6.84 20.60 0.59
N CYS A 42 5.65 20.02 0.61
CA CYS A 42 5.47 18.63 0.97
C CYS A 42 4.72 17.82 -0.10
N VAL A 43 5.10 16.55 -0.25
CA VAL A 43 4.37 15.55 -1.04
C VAL A 43 4.00 14.39 -0.12
N ALA A 44 2.70 14.20 0.07
CA ALA A 44 2.17 13.15 0.94
C ALA A 44 1.88 11.87 0.16
N GLY A 45 1.98 10.72 0.85
CA GLY A 45 1.66 9.39 0.35
C GLY A 45 2.89 8.55 -0.01
N MET A 46 2.65 7.26 -0.14
CA MET A 46 3.66 6.29 -0.57
C MET A 46 3.35 5.78 -1.99
N PRO A 47 4.38 5.45 -2.78
CA PRO A 47 4.22 4.93 -4.13
C PRO A 47 3.82 3.44 -4.10
N TYR A 48 2.53 3.14 -3.97
CA TYR A 48 2.01 1.78 -4.09
C TYR A 48 1.51 1.51 -5.51
N GLY A 49 1.83 0.33 -6.05
CA GLY A 49 1.46 -0.04 -7.41
C GLY A 49 2.25 0.73 -8.48
N TYR A 50 1.97 0.47 -9.75
CA TYR A 50 2.62 1.18 -10.85
C TYR A 50 1.99 2.56 -11.08
N ALA A 51 0.65 2.64 -11.11
CA ALA A 51 -0.04 3.91 -11.26
C ALA A 51 0.24 4.87 -10.09
N GLY A 52 0.18 4.34 -8.84
CA GLY A 52 0.51 5.14 -7.66
C GLY A 52 1.97 5.60 -7.64
N THR A 53 2.91 4.80 -8.19
CA THR A 53 4.32 5.20 -8.32
C THR A 53 4.48 6.29 -9.38
N LEU A 54 3.81 6.20 -10.52
CA LEU A 54 3.81 7.22 -11.56
C LEU A 54 3.26 8.55 -11.02
N ASP A 55 2.09 8.54 -10.40
CA ASP A 55 1.49 9.72 -9.79
C ASP A 55 2.43 10.37 -8.76
N TRP A 56 3.03 9.55 -7.88
CA TRP A 56 3.96 10.01 -6.86
C TRP A 56 5.20 10.66 -7.47
N LEU A 57 5.80 10.08 -8.52
CA LEU A 57 6.95 10.65 -9.23
C LEU A 57 6.61 12.00 -9.87
N HIS A 58 5.43 12.14 -10.50
CA HIS A 58 4.99 13.40 -11.10
C HIS A 58 4.80 14.48 -10.04
N ARG A 59 4.15 14.18 -8.92
CA ARG A 59 3.96 15.13 -7.81
C ARG A 59 5.29 15.58 -7.18
N VAL A 60 6.23 14.65 -7.03
CA VAL A 60 7.60 14.98 -6.56
C VAL A 60 8.32 15.86 -7.58
N GLY A 61 8.22 15.53 -8.85
CA GLY A 61 8.80 16.33 -9.94
C GLY A 61 8.24 17.74 -9.99
N GLU A 62 6.91 17.87 -9.90
CA GLU A 62 6.22 19.18 -9.87
C GLU A 62 6.67 20.01 -8.67
N ALA A 63 6.72 19.42 -7.47
CA ALA A 63 7.15 20.10 -6.25
C ALA A 63 8.60 20.59 -6.30
N LEU A 64 9.47 19.89 -7.04
CA LEU A 64 10.88 20.26 -7.25
C LEU A 64 11.13 21.09 -8.51
N GLY A 65 10.10 21.33 -9.35
CA GLY A 65 10.27 21.96 -10.65
C GLY A 65 11.16 21.16 -11.61
N ARG A 66 11.12 19.84 -11.53
CA ARG A 66 11.95 18.90 -12.31
C ARG A 66 11.08 17.82 -12.95
N GLU A 67 11.40 17.44 -14.18
CA GLU A 67 10.76 16.30 -14.82
C GLU A 67 11.30 14.98 -14.26
N PRO A 68 10.43 13.98 -14.02
CA PRO A 68 10.87 12.63 -13.69
C PRO A 68 11.73 12.01 -14.80
N ASP A 69 12.53 11.02 -14.44
CA ASP A 69 13.32 10.27 -15.44
C ASP A 69 12.38 9.60 -16.46
N GLY A 70 12.49 10.04 -17.71
CA GLY A 70 11.61 9.55 -18.79
C GLY A 70 11.82 8.07 -19.14
N ALA A 71 12.96 7.45 -18.78
CA ALA A 71 13.16 6.02 -18.95
C ALA A 71 12.35 5.24 -17.90
N LEU A 72 12.42 5.68 -16.66
CA LEU A 72 11.63 5.10 -15.55
C LEU A 72 10.13 5.26 -15.79
N VAL A 73 9.68 6.44 -16.24
CA VAL A 73 8.26 6.68 -16.55
C VAL A 73 7.77 5.68 -17.61
N ARG A 74 8.49 5.53 -18.72
CA ARG A 74 8.11 4.57 -19.78
C ARG A 74 8.12 3.13 -19.29
N GLU A 75 9.07 2.75 -18.43
CA GLU A 75 9.09 1.41 -17.83
C GLU A 75 7.82 1.17 -16.99
N LEU A 76 7.46 2.12 -16.14
CA LEU A 76 6.26 2.01 -15.29
C LEU A 76 4.96 1.98 -16.11
N GLU A 77 4.86 2.78 -17.18
CA GLU A 77 3.73 2.74 -18.11
C GLU A 77 3.60 1.38 -18.79
N ALA A 78 4.72 0.78 -19.21
CA ALA A 78 4.73 -0.56 -19.80
C ALA A 78 4.26 -1.62 -18.78
N ARG A 79 4.75 -1.56 -17.55
CA ARG A 79 4.34 -2.46 -16.47
C ARG A 79 2.85 -2.31 -16.13
N LEU A 80 2.34 -1.09 -16.10
CA LEU A 80 0.91 -0.82 -15.89
C LEU A 80 0.06 -1.44 -17.02
N ALA A 81 0.53 -1.36 -18.27
CA ALA A 81 -0.14 -2.00 -19.40
C ALA A 81 -0.14 -3.53 -19.29
N GLU A 82 0.94 -4.14 -18.80
CA GLU A 82 1.01 -5.57 -18.52
C GLU A 82 0.05 -5.99 -17.40
N ALA A 83 -0.03 -5.20 -16.31
CA ALA A 83 -0.99 -5.44 -15.23
C ALA A 83 -2.45 -5.39 -15.71
N ALA A 84 -2.77 -4.50 -16.65
CA ALA A 84 -4.09 -4.43 -17.27
C ALA A 84 -4.45 -5.70 -18.07
N GLN A 85 -3.47 -6.46 -18.56
CA GLN A 85 -3.72 -7.75 -19.21
C GLN A 85 -4.16 -8.82 -18.19
N MET A 86 -3.62 -8.79 -16.97
CA MET A 86 -4.08 -9.66 -15.88
C MET A 86 -5.55 -9.39 -15.52
N ARG A 87 -5.99 -8.13 -15.61
CA ARG A 87 -7.39 -7.76 -15.44
C ARG A 87 -8.29 -8.47 -16.45
N MET A 88 -7.88 -8.52 -17.72
CA MET A 88 -8.63 -9.26 -18.74
C MET A 88 -8.72 -10.74 -18.40
N TYR A 89 -7.61 -11.34 -17.96
CA TYR A 89 -7.58 -12.76 -17.54
C TYR A 89 -8.54 -13.00 -16.37
N GLY A 90 -8.47 -12.21 -15.30
CA GLY A 90 -9.36 -12.31 -14.14
C GLY A 90 -10.85 -12.15 -14.51
N MET A 91 -11.19 -11.26 -15.47
CA MET A 91 -12.56 -11.10 -15.96
C MET A 91 -13.08 -12.29 -16.77
N MET A 92 -12.20 -13.11 -17.35
CA MET A 92 -12.55 -14.33 -18.07
C MET A 92 -12.85 -15.52 -17.15
N LEU A 93 -12.43 -15.45 -15.88
CA LEU A 93 -12.74 -16.46 -14.86
C LEU A 93 -14.24 -16.37 -14.50
N LYS A 94 -15.05 -17.19 -15.14
CA LYS A 94 -16.52 -17.08 -15.11
C LYS A 94 -17.17 -17.58 -13.82
N ARG A 95 -16.49 -18.34 -12.98
CA ARG A 95 -17.11 -19.01 -11.83
C ARG A 95 -17.14 -18.14 -10.60
N ASP A 96 -16.03 -17.54 -10.23
CA ASP A 96 -15.91 -16.70 -9.04
C ASP A 96 -15.24 -15.38 -9.42
N ARG A 97 -15.79 -14.25 -8.98
CA ARG A 97 -15.11 -12.97 -9.16
C ARG A 97 -13.91 -12.91 -8.22
N PRO A 98 -12.70 -12.63 -8.73
CA PRO A 98 -11.54 -12.48 -7.89
C PRO A 98 -11.79 -11.40 -6.84
N ALA A 99 -11.58 -11.73 -5.58
CA ALA A 99 -11.82 -10.83 -4.46
C ALA A 99 -10.62 -10.82 -3.51
N ALA A 100 -10.38 -9.68 -2.87
CA ALA A 100 -9.31 -9.54 -1.90
C ALA A 100 -9.79 -8.86 -0.62
N THR A 101 -9.12 -9.21 0.48
CA THR A 101 -9.22 -8.54 1.77
C THR A 101 -7.85 -7.97 2.13
N LEU A 102 -7.82 -6.69 2.53
CA LEU A 102 -6.64 -5.97 2.97
C LEU A 102 -6.78 -5.59 4.44
N TYR A 103 -5.74 -5.87 5.22
CA TYR A 103 -5.64 -5.46 6.61
C TYR A 103 -4.23 -4.95 6.93
N GLY A 104 -4.14 -3.74 7.45
CA GLY A 104 -2.85 -3.14 7.82
C GLY A 104 -2.93 -1.63 8.01
N GLU A 105 -1.85 -0.94 7.74
CA GLU A 105 -1.81 0.51 7.82
C GLU A 105 -2.67 1.17 6.73
N TYR A 106 -3.27 2.30 7.05
CA TYR A 106 -4.24 2.97 6.20
C TYR A 106 -3.73 3.27 4.79
N GLU A 107 -2.55 3.89 4.67
CA GLU A 107 -1.96 4.24 3.37
C GLU A 107 -1.64 3.01 2.55
N MET A 108 -1.16 1.95 3.20
CA MET A 108 -0.87 0.68 2.55
C MET A 108 -2.16 0.02 2.04
N VAL A 109 -3.20 -0.02 2.87
CA VAL A 109 -4.51 -0.59 2.49
C VAL A 109 -5.09 0.15 1.28
N ARG A 110 -5.05 1.49 1.27
CA ARG A 110 -5.49 2.29 0.13
C ARG A 110 -4.66 2.04 -1.12
N GLY A 111 -3.35 2.10 -0.99
CA GLY A 111 -2.44 1.99 -2.13
C GLY A 111 -2.49 0.60 -2.77
N LEU A 112 -2.48 -0.46 -1.97
CA LEU A 112 -2.60 -1.83 -2.47
C LEU A 112 -4.00 -2.13 -3.02
N ALA A 113 -5.06 -1.50 -2.47
CA ALA A 113 -6.40 -1.60 -3.07
C ALA A 113 -6.42 -1.07 -4.51
N GLY A 114 -5.77 0.07 -4.77
CA GLY A 114 -5.61 0.60 -6.12
C GLY A 114 -4.89 -0.39 -7.06
N LEU A 115 -3.79 -0.99 -6.63
CA LEU A 115 -3.08 -2.01 -7.41
C LEU A 115 -3.96 -3.23 -7.71
N LEU A 116 -4.76 -3.69 -6.74
CA LEU A 116 -5.70 -4.79 -6.96
C LEU A 116 -6.76 -4.43 -8.02
N GLU A 117 -7.30 -3.22 -7.95
CA GLU A 117 -8.27 -2.71 -8.93
C GLU A 117 -7.67 -2.61 -10.34
N GLU A 118 -6.40 -2.21 -10.46
CA GLU A 118 -5.66 -2.22 -11.74
C GLU A 118 -5.65 -3.61 -12.38
N THR A 119 -5.55 -4.67 -11.56
CA THR A 119 -5.54 -6.07 -12.00
C THR A 119 -6.92 -6.72 -12.12
N GLY A 120 -7.98 -6.00 -11.75
CA GLY A 120 -9.36 -6.50 -11.81
C GLY A 120 -9.79 -7.35 -10.62
N ILE A 121 -9.00 -7.36 -9.55
CA ILE A 121 -9.39 -7.99 -8.28
C ILE A 121 -10.17 -6.98 -7.44
N ALA A 122 -11.34 -7.36 -6.95
CA ALA A 122 -12.16 -6.49 -6.12
C ALA A 122 -11.67 -6.47 -4.67
N PRO A 123 -11.19 -5.32 -4.13
CA PRO A 123 -10.86 -5.19 -2.72
C PRO A 123 -12.15 -5.06 -1.89
N VAL A 124 -12.74 -6.20 -1.53
CA VAL A 124 -14.05 -6.26 -0.86
C VAL A 124 -14.01 -5.83 0.61
N ASN A 125 -12.87 -6.05 1.28
CA ASN A 125 -12.63 -5.55 2.62
C ASN A 125 -11.33 -4.75 2.65
N LYS A 126 -11.42 -3.50 3.06
CA LYS A 126 -10.29 -2.59 3.28
C LYS A 126 -10.30 -2.18 4.75
N ILE A 127 -9.37 -2.69 5.54
CA ILE A 127 -9.40 -2.57 6.99
C ILE A 127 -8.09 -1.97 7.49
N SER A 128 -8.20 -0.83 8.15
CA SER A 128 -7.07 -0.22 8.85
C SER A 128 -6.86 -0.87 10.22
N ALA A 129 -5.62 -1.24 10.50
CA ALA A 129 -5.18 -1.75 11.81
C ALA A 129 -5.22 -0.67 12.90
N HIS A 130 -5.19 0.61 12.51
CA HIS A 130 -5.16 1.75 13.41
C HIS A 130 -6.37 2.65 13.26
N SER A 131 -6.67 3.39 14.33
CA SER A 131 -7.74 4.39 14.33
C SER A 131 -7.50 5.46 13.25
N LEU A 132 -8.57 5.82 12.55
CA LEU A 132 -8.55 6.82 11.48
C LEU A 132 -8.86 8.25 11.98
N HIS A 133 -9.01 8.46 13.29
CA HIS A 133 -9.43 9.75 13.85
C HIS A 133 -8.41 10.87 13.64
N ALA A 134 -7.14 10.53 13.57
CA ALA A 134 -6.06 11.51 13.39
C ALA A 134 -5.85 11.93 11.92
N LEU A 135 -6.52 11.30 10.97
CA LEU A 135 -6.36 11.60 9.54
C LEU A 135 -7.31 12.75 9.15
N PRO A 136 -6.78 13.85 8.55
CA PRO A 136 -7.60 14.98 8.13
C PRO A 136 -8.57 14.61 6.99
N GLU A 137 -8.11 13.78 6.07
CA GLU A 137 -8.92 13.21 4.98
C GLU A 137 -8.81 11.69 5.01
N ARG A 138 -9.93 11.01 4.83
CA ARG A 138 -9.99 9.55 4.84
C ARG A 138 -10.94 9.02 3.79
N ASP A 139 -10.55 7.91 3.17
CA ASP A 139 -11.42 7.12 2.30
C ASP A 139 -12.50 6.45 3.15
N PRO A 140 -13.79 6.75 2.96
CA PRO A 140 -14.88 6.18 3.75
C PRO A 140 -15.04 4.67 3.54
N SER A 141 -14.44 4.11 2.48
CA SER A 141 -14.47 2.67 2.21
C SER A 141 -13.42 1.87 3.00
N VAL A 142 -12.47 2.56 3.67
CA VAL A 142 -11.53 1.91 4.59
C VAL A 142 -12.12 1.95 6.00
N LEU A 143 -12.34 0.79 6.55
CA LEU A 143 -12.93 0.62 7.88
C LEU A 143 -11.83 0.47 8.94
N HIS A 144 -12.16 0.84 10.17
CA HIS A 144 -11.40 0.45 11.34
C HIS A 144 -12.29 -0.39 12.24
N LEU A 145 -11.81 -1.59 12.58
CA LEU A 145 -12.49 -2.51 13.49
C LEU A 145 -11.84 -2.42 14.88
N PRO A 146 -12.40 -1.63 15.81
CA PRO A 146 -11.78 -1.39 17.12
C PRO A 146 -11.90 -2.61 18.04
N VAL A 147 -12.77 -3.55 17.73
CA VAL A 147 -13.02 -4.75 18.53
C VAL A 147 -12.33 -5.95 17.88
N GLU A 148 -11.34 -6.50 18.55
CA GLU A 148 -10.54 -7.63 18.05
C GLU A 148 -11.40 -8.85 17.66
N LYS A 149 -12.49 -9.08 18.38
CA LYS A 149 -13.43 -10.15 18.06
C LYS A 149 -14.05 -10.01 16.67
N GLU A 150 -14.40 -8.77 16.26
CA GLU A 150 -14.97 -8.50 14.93
C GLU A 150 -13.95 -8.81 13.84
N ARG A 151 -12.69 -8.46 14.05
CA ARG A 151 -11.59 -8.79 13.15
C ARG A 151 -11.40 -10.30 13.01
N ILE A 152 -11.38 -11.02 14.13
CA ILE A 152 -11.25 -12.48 14.16
C ILE A 152 -12.41 -13.15 13.41
N GLU A 153 -13.65 -12.71 13.66
CA GLU A 153 -14.84 -13.24 13.00
C GLU A 153 -14.81 -12.98 11.49
N LEU A 154 -14.38 -11.78 11.09
CA LEU A 154 -14.22 -11.45 9.68
C LEU A 154 -13.17 -12.36 9.02
N MET A 155 -11.96 -12.44 9.59
CA MET A 155 -10.87 -13.25 9.01
C MET A 155 -11.25 -14.74 8.87
N ARG A 156 -11.93 -15.30 9.87
CA ARG A 156 -12.42 -16.69 9.82
C ARG A 156 -13.56 -16.93 8.83
N GLY A 157 -14.25 -15.88 8.43
CA GLY A 157 -15.32 -15.95 7.44
C GLY A 157 -14.85 -15.76 5.98
N LEU A 158 -13.54 -15.56 5.75
CA LEU A 158 -13.01 -15.40 4.40
C LEU A 158 -12.81 -16.75 3.72
N HIS A 159 -13.25 -16.85 2.47
CA HIS A 159 -13.10 -18.03 1.66
C HIS A 159 -12.72 -17.68 0.23
N ARG A 160 -11.74 -18.40 -0.33
CA ARG A 160 -11.28 -18.26 -1.71
C ARG A 160 -10.92 -16.82 -2.11
N GLN A 161 -10.31 -16.08 -1.17
CA GLN A 161 -9.85 -14.71 -1.37
C GLN A 161 -8.33 -14.61 -1.37
N LEU A 162 -7.83 -13.55 -1.99
CA LEU A 162 -6.47 -13.06 -1.77
C LEU A 162 -6.49 -12.21 -0.50
N VAL A 163 -5.74 -12.59 0.51
CA VAL A 163 -5.69 -11.88 1.80
C VAL A 163 -4.30 -11.27 2.00
N LEU A 164 -4.24 -9.94 1.99
CA LEU A 164 -3.03 -9.16 2.26
C LEU A 164 -3.12 -8.61 3.67
N ALA A 165 -2.38 -9.20 4.61
CA ALA A 165 -2.48 -8.88 6.03
C ALA A 165 -1.18 -9.16 6.80
N ASP A 166 -1.26 -9.13 8.14
CA ASP A 166 -0.18 -9.56 9.03
C ASP A 166 -0.17 -11.10 9.23
N GLU A 167 0.93 -11.62 9.76
CA GLU A 167 1.07 -13.07 10.01
C GLU A 167 0.13 -13.61 11.12
N VAL A 168 -0.33 -12.76 12.03
CA VAL A 168 -1.30 -13.19 13.06
C VAL A 168 -2.64 -13.45 12.38
N SER A 169 -3.05 -12.59 11.45
CA SER A 169 -4.25 -12.79 10.64
C SER A 169 -4.19 -14.08 9.82
N HIS A 170 -3.01 -14.45 9.30
CA HIS A 170 -2.82 -15.72 8.59
C HIS A 170 -3.26 -16.94 9.42
N THR A 171 -3.02 -16.93 10.73
CA THR A 171 -3.41 -18.05 11.60
C THR A 171 -4.92 -18.24 11.74
N LEU A 172 -5.70 -17.27 11.31
CA LEU A 172 -7.17 -17.27 11.38
C LEU A 172 -7.83 -17.71 10.08
N LEU A 173 -7.07 -17.79 8.98
CA LEU A 173 -7.59 -18.06 7.65
C LEU A 173 -7.76 -19.56 7.40
N ASP A 174 -8.82 -19.89 6.65
CA ASP A 174 -8.96 -21.22 6.08
C ASP A 174 -7.97 -21.41 4.91
N ALA A 175 -7.60 -22.67 4.66
CA ALA A 175 -6.57 -23.07 3.69
C ALA A 175 -6.95 -22.79 2.21
N ASP A 176 -8.20 -22.44 1.93
CA ASP A 176 -8.68 -22.09 0.60
C ASP A 176 -8.40 -20.62 0.22
N ASN A 177 -7.87 -19.83 1.15
CA ASN A 177 -7.43 -18.46 0.89
C ASN A 177 -5.95 -18.43 0.45
N THR A 178 -5.61 -17.49 -0.42
CA THR A 178 -4.21 -17.16 -0.74
C THR A 178 -3.75 -16.02 0.15
N PHE A 179 -2.70 -16.23 0.93
CA PHE A 179 -2.20 -15.24 1.89
C PHE A 179 -0.90 -14.59 1.42
N VAL A 180 -0.80 -13.28 1.61
CA VAL A 180 0.43 -12.49 1.42
C VAL A 180 0.66 -11.63 2.65
N CYS A 181 1.82 -11.79 3.28
CA CYS A 181 2.20 -10.95 4.40
C CYS A 181 2.67 -9.58 3.90
N VAL A 182 1.97 -8.52 4.29
CA VAL A 182 2.28 -7.14 3.90
C VAL A 182 2.34 -6.18 5.09
N SER A 183 2.01 -6.64 6.30
CA SER A 183 1.87 -5.81 7.49
C SER A 183 2.52 -6.44 8.72
N LEU A 184 2.69 -5.64 9.75
CA LEU A 184 3.12 -6.07 11.08
C LEU A 184 1.88 -6.45 11.94
N PRO A 185 2.00 -7.35 12.92
CA PRO A 185 3.23 -8.00 13.38
C PRO A 185 3.64 -9.20 12.53
N LEU A 186 4.95 -9.46 12.55
CA LEU A 186 5.57 -10.63 11.93
C LEU A 186 5.98 -11.61 13.02
N VAL A 187 5.54 -12.84 12.91
CA VAL A 187 5.81 -13.91 13.90
C VAL A 187 7.07 -14.68 13.51
N ASN A 188 7.25 -14.94 12.23
CA ASN A 188 8.42 -15.61 11.68
C ASN A 188 9.38 -14.57 11.09
N GLY A 189 10.34 -14.08 11.86
CA GLY A 189 11.28 -13.03 11.48
C GLY A 189 12.06 -13.24 10.16
N ALA A 190 11.94 -14.40 9.53
CA ALA A 190 12.52 -14.68 8.21
C ALA A 190 11.80 -13.99 7.04
N GLN A 191 10.60 -13.47 7.24
CA GLN A 191 9.82 -12.84 6.16
C GLN A 191 9.91 -11.30 6.14
N VAL A 192 10.49 -10.68 7.16
CA VAL A 192 10.82 -9.24 7.13
C VAL A 192 12.09 -9.04 6.33
N ALA A 193 11.98 -9.25 5.06
CA ALA A 193 13.18 -9.14 4.29
C ALA A 193 13.19 -7.80 3.55
N THR A 194 14.31 -7.12 3.60
CA THR A 194 14.65 -5.99 2.74
C THR A 194 14.48 -6.32 1.26
N HIS A 195 14.30 -7.59 0.90
CA HIS A 195 14.08 -8.08 -0.44
C HIS A 195 12.59 -8.34 -0.79
N MET A 196 11.66 -8.10 0.14
CA MET A 196 10.21 -8.20 -0.09
C MET A 196 9.56 -6.82 0.06
N PRO A 197 9.86 -5.87 -0.83
CA PRO A 197 9.27 -4.54 -0.77
C PRO A 197 7.78 -4.63 -1.06
N ILE A 198 6.99 -3.74 -0.45
CA ILE A 198 5.56 -3.59 -0.74
C ILE A 198 5.23 -2.27 -1.44
N ALA A 199 6.21 -1.37 -1.56
CA ALA A 199 6.08 -0.07 -2.21
C ALA A 199 7.02 0.05 -3.43
N GLY A 200 6.71 0.97 -4.31
CA GLY A 200 7.43 1.18 -5.57
C GLY A 200 7.25 0.05 -6.58
N PRO A 201 8.00 0.07 -7.70
CA PRO A 201 7.87 -0.92 -8.77
C PRO A 201 8.10 -2.36 -8.29
N ARG A 202 9.11 -2.57 -7.46
CA ARG A 202 9.41 -3.89 -6.90
C ARG A 202 8.31 -4.42 -5.98
N GLY A 203 7.63 -3.51 -5.26
CA GLY A 203 6.48 -3.87 -4.45
C GLY A 203 5.31 -4.28 -5.32
N ALA A 204 5.08 -3.58 -6.42
CA ALA A 204 4.08 -3.96 -7.40
C ALA A 204 4.38 -5.33 -8.02
N ASP A 205 5.63 -5.58 -8.47
CA ASP A 205 6.06 -6.87 -9.01
C ASP A 205 5.80 -8.02 -8.02
N PHE A 206 6.19 -7.83 -6.75
CA PHE A 206 5.97 -8.82 -5.69
C PHE A 206 4.49 -9.15 -5.48
N ILE A 207 3.63 -8.15 -5.39
CA ILE A 207 2.18 -8.36 -5.21
C ILE A 207 1.57 -9.01 -6.46
N LEU A 208 1.99 -8.61 -7.67
CA LEU A 208 1.50 -9.19 -8.92
C LEU A 208 1.83 -10.67 -9.07
N GLU A 209 3.01 -11.12 -8.62
CA GLU A 209 3.37 -12.54 -8.61
C GLU A 209 2.37 -13.36 -7.76
N HIS A 210 2.01 -12.83 -6.59
CA HIS A 210 1.02 -13.48 -5.71
C HIS A 210 -0.40 -13.41 -6.27
N ILE A 211 -0.76 -12.33 -6.97
CA ILE A 211 -2.03 -12.23 -7.71
C ILE A 211 -2.11 -13.31 -8.79
N GLY A 212 -1.03 -13.52 -9.55
CA GLY A 212 -0.97 -14.59 -10.54
C GLY A 212 -1.23 -15.95 -9.92
N ALA A 213 -0.51 -16.27 -8.84
CA ALA A 213 -0.70 -17.52 -8.11
C ALA A 213 -2.14 -17.68 -7.56
N TYR A 214 -2.74 -16.62 -7.07
CA TYR A 214 -4.14 -16.62 -6.62
C TYR A 214 -5.11 -16.89 -7.77
N LEU A 215 -4.96 -16.22 -8.90
CA LEU A 215 -5.82 -16.41 -10.07
C LEU A 215 -5.77 -17.85 -10.60
N ASP A 216 -4.60 -18.50 -10.54
CA ASP A 216 -4.43 -19.89 -10.90
C ASP A 216 -5.23 -20.84 -9.98
N THR A 217 -5.47 -20.47 -8.73
CA THR A 217 -6.32 -21.27 -7.80
C THR A 217 -7.81 -21.18 -8.12
N LEU A 218 -8.24 -20.17 -8.90
CA LEU A 218 -9.64 -19.96 -9.29
C LEU A 218 -10.01 -20.62 -10.63
N SER A 219 -9.00 -21.05 -11.38
CA SER A 219 -9.17 -21.74 -12.66
C SER A 219 -9.45 -23.23 -12.42
#